data_40ff4f90dace85a0d75db2fe0627db1a
#
_entry.id   40ff4f90dace85a0d75db2fe0627db1a
#
_cell.length_a   1.000
_cell.length_b   1.000
_cell.length_c   1.000
_cell.angle_alpha   90.00
_cell.angle_beta   90.00
_cell.angle_gamma   90.00
#
_symmetry.space_group_name_H-M   'P 1'
#
loop_
_entity.id
_entity.type
_entity.pdbx_description
1 polymer ?
#
loop_
_entity_poly.entity_id
_entity_poly.type
_entity_poly.pdbx_seq_one_letter_code
_entity_poly.pdbx_strand_id
1 'polypeptide(L)'
;MIRGAVLGSPITHSLSPRLHRAAFDYLGVEASYEAIDVPAGALESFIKARGAEFDYFSLTMPLKEEVLKLPTHADPLLAKIQSANTLWKENDGWSLTSTDGSGFLAALSYADLHDFNRVLILGAGGTARALAGAMDGKAKEIHILGRSSVRAPALKSAVTTSEFEYLAWNSGADFSLYDLVINTTPAGAADLLADSLDVGIDTVFFDVIYKPWPTVLAAAWRDSGGRVINGLELLLYQGIDQLEIVLGRSLDRVNLASHLRPLLRK
;
A
#
# COMPACT_ATOMS: atom_id res chain seq x y z
N MET A 1 -8.05 1.33 26.79
CA MET A 1 -6.74 1.48 26.10
C MET A 1 -6.74 0.59 24.87
N ILE A 2 -6.58 1.16 23.66
CA ILE A 2 -6.51 0.42 22.39
C ILE A 2 -5.10 -0.17 22.21
N ARG A 3 -5.00 -1.42 21.79
CA ARG A 3 -3.72 -2.10 21.55
C ARG A 3 -3.62 -2.54 20.09
N GLY A 4 -2.70 -1.98 19.34
CA GLY A 4 -2.45 -2.33 17.95
C GLY A 4 -1.02 -2.78 17.69
N ALA A 5 -0.80 -3.47 16.58
CA ALA A 5 0.53 -3.80 16.11
C ALA A 5 0.59 -3.89 14.58
N VAL A 6 1.77 -3.64 14.01
CA VAL A 6 2.05 -4.03 12.62
C VAL A 6 2.78 -5.37 12.60
N LEU A 7 2.28 -6.29 11.77
CA LEU A 7 2.84 -7.63 11.56
C LEU A 7 3.44 -7.73 10.16
N GLY A 8 4.61 -8.34 10.06
CA GLY A 8 5.33 -8.62 8.81
C GLY A 8 6.73 -9.12 9.07
N SER A 9 7.49 -9.46 8.04
CA SER A 9 8.89 -9.89 8.19
C SER A 9 9.70 -9.57 6.91
N PRO A 10 10.85 -8.84 7.04
CA PRO A 10 11.35 -8.14 8.24
C PRO A 10 10.53 -6.89 8.55
N ILE A 11 10.34 -6.55 9.83
CA ILE A 11 9.43 -5.47 10.26
C ILE A 11 10.14 -4.27 10.91
N THR A 12 11.42 -4.37 11.22
CA THR A 12 12.16 -3.37 12.01
C THR A 12 12.19 -1.96 11.39
N HIS A 13 11.96 -1.86 10.08
CA HIS A 13 11.99 -0.59 9.35
C HIS A 13 10.60 0.08 9.21
N SER A 14 9.55 -0.55 9.75
CA SER A 14 8.19 -0.03 9.64
C SER A 14 8.02 1.28 10.40
N LEU A 15 7.46 2.28 9.74
CA LEU A 15 7.07 3.55 10.34
C LEU A 15 5.65 3.55 10.89
N SER A 16 4.89 2.44 10.75
CA SER A 16 3.52 2.33 11.30
C SER A 16 3.47 2.60 12.81
N PRO A 17 4.42 2.10 13.66
CA PRO A 17 4.38 2.42 15.08
C PRO A 17 4.51 3.92 15.37
N ARG A 18 5.33 4.61 14.58
CA ARG A 18 5.50 6.06 14.71
C ARG A 18 4.23 6.81 14.32
N LEU A 19 3.63 6.42 13.20
CA LEU A 19 2.39 7.00 12.69
C LEU A 19 1.25 6.83 13.70
N HIS A 20 0.97 5.58 14.09
CA HIS A 20 -0.17 5.28 14.95
C HIS A 20 -0.04 5.89 16.35
N ARG A 21 1.14 5.82 16.97
CA ARG A 21 1.36 6.47 18.28
C ARG A 21 1.15 7.97 18.20
N ALA A 22 1.76 8.66 17.24
CA ALA A 22 1.60 10.10 17.06
C ALA A 22 0.14 10.48 16.75
N ALA A 23 -0.59 9.64 16.01
CA ALA A 23 -2.01 9.88 15.73
C ALA A 23 -2.86 9.72 17.01
N PHE A 24 -2.64 8.68 17.80
CA PHE A 24 -3.35 8.48 19.07
C PHE A 24 -3.07 9.62 20.06
N ASP A 25 -1.80 10.05 20.15
CA ASP A 25 -1.42 11.20 20.99
C ASP A 25 -2.15 12.48 20.55
N TYR A 26 -2.18 12.77 19.24
CA TYR A 26 -2.88 13.92 18.67
C TYR A 26 -4.40 13.88 18.93
N LEU A 27 -4.99 12.68 18.86
CA LEU A 27 -6.42 12.47 19.05
C LEU A 27 -6.83 12.37 20.53
N GLY A 28 -5.89 12.38 21.45
CA GLY A 28 -6.15 12.21 22.90
C GLY A 28 -6.68 10.81 23.24
N VAL A 29 -6.29 9.77 22.47
CA VAL A 29 -6.73 8.39 22.66
C VAL A 29 -5.66 7.59 23.40
N GLU A 30 -6.03 6.98 24.51
CA GLU A 30 -5.13 6.07 25.24
C GLU A 30 -4.94 4.77 24.45
N ALA A 31 -3.74 4.58 23.90
CA ALA A 31 -3.43 3.45 23.02
C ALA A 31 -1.95 3.07 23.06
N SER A 32 -1.67 1.85 22.64
CA SER A 32 -0.31 1.38 22.35
C SER A 32 -0.24 0.79 20.94
N TYR A 33 0.94 0.90 20.32
CA TYR A 33 1.18 0.31 19.01
C TYR A 33 2.63 -0.12 18.86
N GLU A 34 2.86 -1.35 18.41
CA GLU A 34 4.18 -1.94 18.28
C GLU A 34 4.41 -2.59 16.91
N ALA A 35 5.67 -2.98 16.64
CA ALA A 35 6.02 -3.79 15.47
C ALA A 35 6.42 -5.19 15.94
N ILE A 36 5.84 -6.22 15.33
CA ILE A 36 6.09 -7.61 15.68
C ILE A 36 6.52 -8.37 14.42
N ASP A 37 7.68 -9.01 14.48
CA ASP A 37 8.17 -9.82 13.37
C ASP A 37 7.40 -11.14 13.32
N VAL A 38 6.67 -11.34 12.23
CA VAL A 38 5.89 -12.55 11.96
C VAL A 38 6.20 -13.02 10.55
N PRO A 39 7.00 -14.10 10.41
CA PRO A 39 7.38 -14.63 9.11
C PRO A 39 6.20 -15.34 8.40
N ALA A 40 6.40 -15.60 7.10
CA ALA A 40 5.43 -16.36 6.31
C ALA A 40 5.10 -17.72 6.96
N GLY A 41 3.81 -18.06 6.98
CA GLY A 41 3.29 -19.31 7.58
C GLY A 41 3.08 -19.26 9.09
N ALA A 42 3.47 -18.17 9.77
CA ALA A 42 3.34 -18.06 11.23
C ALA A 42 2.11 -17.25 11.69
N LEU A 43 1.37 -16.62 10.76
CA LEU A 43 0.31 -15.68 11.13
C LEU A 43 -0.82 -16.37 11.94
N GLU A 44 -1.30 -17.53 11.50
CA GLU A 44 -2.40 -18.22 12.18
C GLU A 44 -2.02 -18.61 13.62
N SER A 45 -0.82 -19.17 13.81
CA SER A 45 -0.33 -19.55 15.14
C SER A 45 -0.13 -18.33 16.04
N PHE A 46 0.36 -17.22 15.48
CA PHE A 46 0.50 -15.95 16.19
C PHE A 46 -0.87 -15.42 16.66
N ILE A 47 -1.87 -15.36 15.77
CA ILE A 47 -3.21 -14.87 16.13
C ILE A 47 -3.86 -15.77 17.19
N LYS A 48 -3.71 -17.11 17.10
CA LYS A 48 -4.20 -18.04 18.14
C LYS A 48 -3.54 -17.81 19.50
N ALA A 49 -2.24 -17.57 19.52
CA ALA A 49 -1.47 -17.42 20.76
C ALA A 49 -1.62 -16.04 21.40
N ARG A 50 -1.61 -14.98 20.59
CA ARG A 50 -1.49 -13.61 21.07
C ARG A 50 -2.59 -12.66 20.60
N GLY A 51 -3.45 -13.07 19.67
CA GLY A 51 -4.50 -12.20 19.12
C GLY A 51 -5.42 -11.60 20.20
N ALA A 52 -5.65 -12.31 21.30
CA ALA A 52 -6.46 -11.81 22.44
C ALA A 52 -5.88 -10.55 23.10
N GLU A 53 -4.57 -10.31 22.98
CA GLU A 53 -3.88 -9.17 23.57
C GLU A 53 -4.10 -7.86 22.82
N PHE A 54 -4.60 -7.91 21.57
CA PHE A 54 -4.68 -6.77 20.66
C PHE A 54 -6.10 -6.53 20.17
N ASP A 55 -6.39 -5.30 19.79
CA ASP A 55 -7.67 -4.89 19.20
C ASP A 55 -7.59 -4.86 17.67
N TYR A 56 -6.39 -4.63 17.10
CA TYR A 56 -6.19 -4.64 15.66
C TYR A 56 -4.74 -4.87 15.25
N PHE A 57 -4.57 -5.26 13.98
CA PHE A 57 -3.27 -5.43 13.33
C PHE A 57 -3.24 -4.74 11.97
N SER A 58 -2.18 -3.99 11.71
CA SER A 58 -1.77 -3.68 10.35
C SER A 58 -0.92 -4.81 9.81
N LEU A 59 -1.11 -5.19 8.55
CA LEU A 59 -0.40 -6.30 7.92
C LEU A 59 0.44 -5.80 6.74
N THR A 60 1.69 -6.24 6.69
CA THR A 60 2.57 -5.98 5.56
C THR A 60 3.17 -7.29 5.02
N MET A 61 4.09 -7.20 4.08
CA MET A 61 4.77 -8.37 3.53
C MET A 61 5.39 -9.24 4.65
N PRO A 62 5.24 -10.57 4.59
CA PRO A 62 4.58 -11.38 3.54
C PRO A 62 3.10 -11.69 3.81
N LEU A 63 2.46 -11.08 4.81
CA LEU A 63 1.22 -11.54 5.42
C LEU A 63 -0.08 -11.08 4.73
N LYS A 64 -0.03 -10.09 3.82
CA LYS A 64 -1.22 -9.52 3.17
C LYS A 64 -2.08 -10.52 2.38
N GLU A 65 -1.47 -11.60 1.87
CA GLU A 65 -2.16 -12.69 1.19
C GLU A 65 -2.48 -13.84 2.17
N GLU A 66 -1.60 -14.08 3.13
CA GLU A 66 -1.74 -15.16 4.10
C GLU A 66 -2.97 -14.97 4.99
N VAL A 67 -3.25 -13.74 5.39
CA VAL A 67 -4.36 -13.38 6.29
C VAL A 67 -5.73 -13.76 5.73
N LEU A 68 -5.88 -13.87 4.41
CA LEU A 68 -7.13 -14.30 3.76
C LEU A 68 -7.54 -15.73 4.09
N LYS A 69 -6.64 -16.53 4.66
CA LYS A 69 -6.90 -17.91 5.10
C LYS A 69 -7.50 -17.99 6.51
N LEU A 70 -7.45 -16.88 7.25
CA LEU A 70 -8.02 -16.84 8.59
C LEU A 70 -9.56 -16.76 8.52
N PRO A 71 -10.26 -17.36 9.50
CA PRO A 71 -11.70 -17.21 9.63
C PRO A 71 -12.04 -15.78 10.06
N THR A 72 -12.44 -14.95 9.11
CA THR A 72 -12.73 -13.52 9.34
C THR A 72 -14.00 -13.10 8.63
N HIS A 73 -14.59 -12.00 9.09
CA HIS A 73 -15.58 -11.25 8.32
C HIS A 73 -14.86 -10.41 7.28
N ALA A 74 -14.69 -10.98 6.08
CA ALA A 74 -13.92 -10.36 5.01
C ALA A 74 -14.78 -9.33 4.24
N ASP A 75 -14.19 -8.15 4.01
CA ASP A 75 -14.75 -7.15 3.12
C ASP A 75 -14.92 -7.73 1.69
N PRO A 76 -16.05 -7.53 1.00
CA PRO A 76 -16.25 -7.99 -0.38
C PRO A 76 -15.14 -7.55 -1.36
N LEU A 77 -14.50 -6.40 -1.14
CA LEU A 77 -13.35 -5.94 -1.91
C LEU A 77 -12.25 -7.00 -2.01
N LEU A 78 -12.04 -7.78 -0.93
CA LEU A 78 -10.96 -8.76 -0.85
C LEU A 78 -11.13 -9.93 -1.82
N ALA A 79 -12.36 -10.23 -2.23
CA ALA A 79 -12.62 -11.22 -3.27
C ALA A 79 -11.99 -10.79 -4.62
N LYS A 80 -11.96 -9.48 -4.90
CA LYS A 80 -11.36 -8.88 -6.10
C LYS A 80 -9.84 -8.82 -5.99
N ILE A 81 -9.32 -8.17 -4.95
CA ILE A 81 -7.90 -7.80 -4.86
C ILE A 81 -7.02 -8.87 -4.20
N GLN A 82 -7.61 -9.84 -3.50
CA GLN A 82 -6.91 -10.95 -2.82
C GLN A 82 -5.71 -10.48 -1.99
N SER A 83 -5.87 -9.37 -1.27
CA SER A 83 -4.85 -8.76 -0.43
C SER A 83 -5.49 -7.91 0.66
N ALA A 84 -5.05 -8.06 1.91
CA ALA A 84 -5.56 -7.28 3.02
C ALA A 84 -4.41 -6.76 3.89
N ASN A 85 -4.60 -5.57 4.45
CA ASN A 85 -3.62 -4.95 5.33
C ASN A 85 -4.17 -4.53 6.70
N THR A 86 -5.46 -4.78 6.97
CA THR A 86 -6.13 -4.35 8.20
C THR A 86 -6.99 -5.46 8.74
N LEU A 87 -6.64 -5.96 9.93
CA LEU A 87 -7.37 -6.97 10.69
C LEU A 87 -7.74 -6.35 12.05
N TRP A 88 -9.04 -6.32 12.40
CA TRP A 88 -9.49 -5.71 13.65
C TRP A 88 -10.56 -6.55 14.33
N LYS A 89 -10.67 -6.44 15.65
CA LYS A 89 -11.74 -7.09 16.41
C LYS A 89 -13.05 -6.34 16.18
N GLU A 90 -14.07 -7.11 15.85
CA GLU A 90 -15.43 -6.63 15.73
C GLU A 90 -16.41 -7.70 16.21
N ASN A 91 -17.28 -7.33 17.15
CA ASN A 91 -18.15 -8.29 17.83
C ASN A 91 -17.35 -9.45 18.43
N ASP A 92 -17.72 -10.70 18.12
CA ASP A 92 -17.07 -11.90 18.64
C ASP A 92 -15.98 -12.47 17.73
N GLY A 93 -15.52 -11.69 16.71
CA GLY A 93 -14.59 -12.19 15.71
C GLY A 93 -13.56 -11.18 15.24
N TRP A 94 -12.94 -11.52 14.12
CA TRP A 94 -12.02 -10.67 13.40
C TRP A 94 -12.64 -10.24 12.08
N SER A 95 -12.58 -8.94 11.79
CA SER A 95 -12.95 -8.36 10.50
C SER A 95 -11.69 -7.99 9.71
N LEU A 96 -11.77 -8.07 8.40
CA LEU A 96 -10.63 -7.95 7.50
C LEU A 96 -10.95 -7.07 6.30
N THR A 97 -10.10 -6.09 6.02
CA THR A 97 -10.16 -5.24 4.82
C THR A 97 -8.79 -4.81 4.33
N SER A 98 -8.77 -4.02 3.25
CA SER A 98 -7.56 -3.38 2.73
C SER A 98 -7.76 -1.87 2.61
N THR A 99 -6.89 -1.11 3.27
CA THR A 99 -6.83 0.35 3.18
C THR A 99 -5.74 0.84 2.20
N ASP A 100 -5.00 -0.07 1.54
CA ASP A 100 -3.95 0.33 0.59
C ASP A 100 -4.54 1.13 -0.59
N GLY A 101 -5.66 0.66 -1.15
CA GLY A 101 -6.29 1.31 -2.30
C GLY A 101 -6.86 2.68 -1.98
N SER A 102 -7.63 2.80 -0.90
CA SER A 102 -8.20 4.08 -0.45
C SER A 102 -7.13 5.08 -0.05
N GLY A 103 -6.12 4.62 0.69
CA GLY A 103 -4.98 5.46 1.08
C GLY A 103 -4.16 5.93 -0.13
N PHE A 104 -4.00 5.08 -1.14
CA PHE A 104 -3.35 5.47 -2.40
C PHE A 104 -4.14 6.56 -3.15
N LEU A 105 -5.44 6.40 -3.30
CA LEU A 105 -6.29 7.41 -3.95
C LEU A 105 -6.27 8.74 -3.18
N ALA A 106 -6.26 8.69 -1.86
CA ALA A 106 -6.13 9.88 -1.04
C ALA A 106 -4.77 10.57 -1.22
N ALA A 107 -3.69 9.80 -1.38
CA ALA A 107 -2.36 10.33 -1.68
C ALA A 107 -2.29 10.98 -3.08
N LEU A 108 -2.93 10.40 -4.09
CA LEU A 108 -3.05 11.00 -5.42
C LEU A 108 -3.86 12.30 -5.37
N SER A 109 -5.00 12.29 -4.68
CA SER A 109 -5.84 13.49 -4.50
C SER A 109 -5.08 14.62 -3.78
N TYR A 110 -4.29 14.30 -2.76
CA TYR A 110 -3.42 15.28 -2.09
C TYR A 110 -2.37 15.88 -3.03
N ALA A 111 -1.90 15.08 -3.99
CA ALA A 111 -0.95 15.52 -5.02
C ALA A 111 -1.64 16.21 -6.21
N ASP A 112 -2.94 16.45 -6.16
CA ASP A 112 -3.76 17.03 -7.24
C ASP A 112 -3.70 16.22 -8.55
N LEU A 113 -3.84 14.89 -8.41
CA LEU A 113 -3.82 13.93 -9.52
C LEU A 113 -5.14 13.18 -9.56
N HIS A 114 -5.91 13.34 -10.63
CA HIS A 114 -7.30 12.85 -10.70
C HIS A 114 -7.62 12.06 -11.96
N ASP A 115 -7.08 12.44 -13.11
CA ASP A 115 -7.41 11.88 -14.41
C ASP A 115 -6.23 11.13 -15.00
N PHE A 116 -6.47 9.87 -15.41
CA PHE A 116 -5.44 9.01 -15.98
C PHE A 116 -5.96 8.30 -17.23
N ASN A 117 -5.21 8.36 -18.32
CA ASN A 117 -5.46 7.52 -19.47
C ASN A 117 -4.78 6.16 -19.27
N ARG A 118 -3.47 6.17 -19.02
CA ARG A 118 -2.66 4.96 -18.93
C ARG A 118 -1.82 4.93 -17.67
N VAL A 119 -1.96 3.86 -16.90
CA VAL A 119 -1.22 3.63 -15.64
C VAL A 119 -0.38 2.37 -15.76
N LEU A 120 0.88 2.44 -15.36
CA LEU A 120 1.78 1.30 -15.24
C LEU A 120 2.05 0.98 -13.77
N ILE A 121 1.88 -0.29 -13.38
CA ILE A 121 2.25 -0.77 -12.05
C ILE A 121 3.42 -1.73 -12.17
N LEU A 122 4.54 -1.39 -11.56
CA LEU A 122 5.72 -2.25 -11.45
C LEU A 122 5.54 -3.20 -10.27
N GLY A 123 5.54 -4.51 -10.53
CA GLY A 123 5.34 -5.53 -9.52
C GLY A 123 3.95 -6.18 -9.59
N ALA A 124 3.81 -7.34 -8.92
CA ALA A 124 2.63 -8.18 -9.00
C ALA A 124 2.22 -8.76 -7.60
N GLY A 125 2.60 -8.08 -6.52
CA GLY A 125 2.30 -8.47 -5.14
C GLY A 125 0.93 -8.00 -4.65
N GLY A 126 0.66 -8.19 -3.36
CA GLY A 126 -0.58 -7.78 -2.71
C GLY A 126 -0.86 -6.28 -2.86
N THR A 127 0.15 -5.43 -2.68
CA THR A 127 0.02 -3.98 -2.89
C THR A 127 -0.31 -3.66 -4.35
N ALA A 128 0.36 -4.29 -5.33
CA ALA A 128 0.03 -4.10 -6.74
C ALA A 128 -1.45 -4.39 -7.05
N ARG A 129 -2.00 -5.48 -6.49
CA ARG A 129 -3.42 -5.83 -6.67
C ARG A 129 -4.37 -4.82 -6.02
N ALA A 130 -4.05 -4.35 -4.83
CA ALA A 130 -4.85 -3.34 -4.14
C ALA A 130 -4.87 -2.03 -4.93
N LEU A 131 -3.72 -1.59 -5.45
CA LEU A 131 -3.62 -0.36 -6.22
C LEU A 131 -4.24 -0.51 -7.63
N ALA A 132 -4.06 -1.66 -8.29
CA ALA A 132 -4.74 -1.95 -9.56
C ALA A 132 -6.27 -1.91 -9.40
N GLY A 133 -6.79 -2.53 -8.32
CA GLY A 133 -8.22 -2.46 -8.00
C GLY A 133 -8.72 -1.06 -7.67
N ALA A 134 -7.89 -0.24 -7.04
CA ALA A 134 -8.23 1.16 -6.75
C ALA A 134 -8.25 2.04 -8.01
N MET A 135 -7.40 1.73 -9.00
CA MET A 135 -7.35 2.43 -10.28
C MET A 135 -8.39 1.93 -11.30
N ASP A 136 -9.05 0.78 -11.04
CA ASP A 136 -10.08 0.23 -11.91
C ASP A 136 -11.24 1.21 -12.08
N GLY A 137 -11.54 1.61 -13.33
CA GLY A 137 -12.53 2.64 -13.68
C GLY A 137 -12.07 4.09 -13.47
N LYS A 138 -10.85 4.33 -12.95
CA LYS A 138 -10.24 5.66 -12.83
C LYS A 138 -9.15 5.90 -13.90
N ALA A 139 -8.58 4.86 -14.43
CA ALA A 139 -7.73 4.88 -15.60
C ALA A 139 -8.42 4.14 -16.75
N LYS A 140 -8.16 4.50 -18.00
CA LYS A 140 -8.67 3.75 -19.16
C LYS A 140 -7.92 2.43 -19.30
N GLU A 141 -6.60 2.48 -19.19
CA GLU A 141 -5.71 1.31 -19.35
C GLU A 141 -4.86 1.13 -18.08
N ILE A 142 -4.77 -0.10 -17.60
CA ILE A 142 -3.92 -0.48 -16.47
C ILE A 142 -2.98 -1.59 -16.94
N HIS A 143 -1.71 -1.27 -17.03
CA HIS A 143 -0.64 -2.20 -17.38
C HIS A 143 0.13 -2.61 -16.13
N ILE A 144 0.50 -3.88 -16.07
CA ILE A 144 1.32 -4.43 -14.98
C ILE A 144 2.62 -4.95 -15.56
N LEU A 145 3.74 -4.46 -15.09
CA LEU A 145 5.05 -5.01 -15.42
C LEU A 145 5.50 -5.96 -14.32
N GLY A 146 5.52 -7.26 -14.60
CA GLY A 146 5.80 -8.28 -13.58
C GLY A 146 6.72 -9.39 -14.04
N ARG A 147 7.47 -9.99 -13.10
CA ARG A 147 8.45 -11.04 -13.39
C ARG A 147 7.83 -12.41 -13.69
N SER A 148 6.62 -12.67 -13.23
CA SER A 148 5.98 -13.98 -13.34
C SER A 148 4.52 -13.84 -13.75
N SER A 149 4.15 -14.38 -14.89
CA SER A 149 2.78 -14.41 -15.41
C SER A 149 1.82 -15.25 -14.56
N VAL A 150 2.32 -16.09 -13.65
CA VAL A 150 1.50 -16.86 -12.69
C VAL A 150 0.62 -15.94 -11.83
N ARG A 151 1.05 -14.70 -11.60
CA ARG A 151 0.29 -13.70 -10.83
C ARG A 151 -0.70 -12.89 -11.66
N ALA A 152 -0.66 -12.99 -12.99
CA ALA A 152 -1.53 -12.20 -13.88
C ALA A 152 -3.03 -12.44 -13.65
N PRO A 153 -3.54 -13.69 -13.43
CA PRO A 153 -4.96 -13.91 -13.17
C PRO A 153 -5.49 -13.15 -11.95
N ALA A 154 -4.74 -13.12 -10.86
CA ALA A 154 -5.15 -12.41 -9.65
C ALA A 154 -5.17 -10.87 -9.83
N LEU A 155 -4.25 -10.34 -10.65
CA LEU A 155 -4.26 -8.92 -11.04
C LEU A 155 -5.42 -8.61 -11.98
N LYS A 156 -5.69 -9.49 -12.97
CA LYS A 156 -6.86 -9.35 -13.86
C LYS A 156 -8.17 -9.36 -13.09
N SER A 157 -8.28 -10.15 -12.02
CA SER A 157 -9.48 -10.17 -11.17
C SER A 157 -9.70 -8.83 -10.44
N ALA A 158 -8.63 -8.09 -10.16
CA ALA A 158 -8.73 -6.78 -9.52
C ALA A 158 -9.16 -5.67 -10.49
N VAL A 159 -9.00 -5.88 -11.82
CA VAL A 159 -9.32 -4.89 -12.86
C VAL A 159 -10.45 -5.43 -13.73
N THR A 160 -11.65 -4.86 -13.61
CA THR A 160 -12.88 -5.34 -14.26
C THR A 160 -13.50 -4.34 -15.24
N THR A 161 -13.19 -3.07 -15.08
CA THR A 161 -13.74 -1.94 -15.87
C THR A 161 -12.72 -1.40 -16.86
N SER A 162 -11.50 -1.18 -16.41
CA SER A 162 -10.39 -0.68 -17.23
C SER A 162 -9.83 -1.77 -18.17
N GLU A 163 -9.23 -1.36 -19.26
CA GLU A 163 -8.43 -2.26 -20.08
C GLU A 163 -7.21 -2.73 -19.28
N PHE A 164 -6.89 -4.02 -19.38
CA PHE A 164 -5.83 -4.64 -18.58
C PHE A 164 -4.82 -5.35 -19.46
N GLU A 165 -3.54 -5.06 -19.26
CA GLU A 165 -2.43 -5.77 -19.89
C GLU A 165 -1.38 -6.20 -18.86
N TYR A 166 -0.86 -7.42 -19.01
CA TYR A 166 0.26 -7.92 -18.21
C TYR A 166 1.50 -8.03 -19.08
N LEU A 167 2.51 -7.23 -18.77
CA LEU A 167 3.79 -7.15 -19.46
C LEU A 167 4.85 -7.98 -18.73
N ALA A 168 5.68 -8.70 -19.48
CA ALA A 168 6.82 -9.39 -18.91
C ALA A 168 7.93 -8.40 -18.53
N TRP A 169 8.57 -8.60 -17.39
CA TRP A 169 9.60 -7.68 -16.87
C TRP A 169 10.74 -7.39 -17.85
N ASN A 170 11.12 -8.39 -18.65
CA ASN A 170 12.20 -8.28 -19.64
C ASN A 170 11.77 -7.64 -20.97
N SER A 171 10.50 -7.31 -21.14
CA SER A 171 10.04 -6.59 -22.34
C SER A 171 10.43 -5.11 -22.33
N GLY A 172 10.86 -4.62 -21.17
CA GLY A 172 11.03 -3.18 -20.95
C GLY A 172 9.70 -2.44 -20.87
N ALA A 173 9.76 -1.15 -20.61
CA ALA A 173 8.61 -0.27 -20.71
C ALA A 173 9.10 1.11 -21.15
N ASP A 174 8.39 1.67 -22.12
CA ASP A 174 8.50 3.09 -22.46
C ASP A 174 7.62 3.88 -21.48
N PHE A 175 8.25 4.48 -20.48
CA PHE A 175 7.54 5.20 -19.43
C PHE A 175 6.84 6.48 -19.92
N SER A 176 7.29 7.04 -21.05
CA SER A 176 6.68 8.25 -21.65
C SER A 176 5.23 8.03 -22.11
N LEU A 177 4.81 6.77 -22.25
CA LEU A 177 3.45 6.38 -22.65
C LEU A 177 2.43 6.43 -21.51
N TYR A 178 2.86 6.69 -20.26
CA TYR A 178 2.02 6.60 -19.09
C TYR A 178 1.86 7.95 -18.37
N ASP A 179 0.67 8.20 -17.85
CA ASP A 179 0.42 9.38 -17.00
C ASP A 179 0.96 9.14 -15.59
N LEU A 180 0.91 7.88 -15.14
CA LEU A 180 1.34 7.45 -13.81
C LEU A 180 2.05 6.11 -13.85
N VAL A 181 3.23 6.06 -13.26
CA VAL A 181 3.99 4.83 -13.03
C VAL A 181 4.09 4.60 -11.53
N ILE A 182 3.70 3.40 -11.06
CA ILE A 182 3.63 3.04 -9.64
C ILE A 182 4.60 1.91 -9.37
N ASN A 183 5.63 2.15 -8.57
CA ASN A 183 6.53 1.09 -8.13
C ASN A 183 6.01 0.42 -6.86
N THR A 184 5.65 -0.86 -6.96
CA THR A 184 5.24 -1.70 -5.82
C THR A 184 6.23 -2.85 -5.56
N THR A 185 7.39 -2.81 -6.18
CA THR A 185 8.42 -3.84 -6.01
C THR A 185 9.19 -3.63 -4.71
N PRO A 186 9.86 -4.66 -4.17
CA PRO A 186 10.82 -4.48 -3.09
C PRO A 186 11.97 -3.54 -3.47
N ALA A 187 12.58 -2.90 -2.48
CA ALA A 187 13.72 -2.02 -2.70
C ALA A 187 14.83 -2.72 -3.51
N GLY A 188 15.38 -2.02 -4.50
CA GLY A 188 16.40 -2.53 -5.40
C GLY A 188 15.89 -3.34 -6.59
N ALA A 189 14.65 -3.84 -6.55
CA ALA A 189 14.14 -4.73 -7.59
C ALA A 189 13.85 -4.03 -8.93
N ALA A 190 13.64 -2.72 -8.91
CA ALA A 190 13.39 -1.91 -10.10
C ALA A 190 14.59 -1.05 -10.52
N ASP A 191 15.75 -1.16 -9.85
CA ASP A 191 16.90 -0.27 -10.06
C ASP A 191 17.42 -0.29 -11.51
N LEU A 192 17.43 -1.46 -12.15
CA LEU A 192 17.87 -1.60 -13.54
C LEU A 192 16.99 -0.85 -14.56
N LEU A 193 15.77 -0.48 -14.19
CA LEU A 193 14.90 0.31 -15.05
C LEU A 193 15.35 1.78 -15.14
N ALA A 194 16.20 2.22 -14.23
CA ALA A 194 16.76 3.57 -14.25
C ALA A 194 17.76 3.78 -15.40
N ASP A 195 18.43 2.72 -15.88
CA ASP A 195 19.46 2.81 -16.92
C ASP A 195 18.91 3.17 -18.30
N SER A 196 17.62 2.91 -18.53
CA SER A 196 16.92 3.18 -19.80
C SER A 196 15.70 4.09 -19.63
N LEU A 197 15.79 4.99 -18.64
CA LEU A 197 14.67 5.86 -18.30
C LEU A 197 14.46 6.91 -19.39
N ASP A 198 13.33 6.83 -20.06
CA ASP A 198 12.77 7.89 -20.89
C ASP A 198 11.39 8.23 -20.34
N VAL A 199 11.27 9.43 -19.77
CA VAL A 199 10.02 9.88 -19.15
C VAL A 199 9.47 11.08 -19.88
N GLY A 200 8.17 11.04 -20.14
CA GLY A 200 7.45 12.23 -20.56
C GLY A 200 7.46 13.29 -19.44
N ILE A 201 7.46 14.55 -19.83
CA ILE A 201 7.45 15.69 -18.88
C ILE A 201 6.30 15.58 -17.88
N ASP A 202 5.16 15.05 -18.30
CA ASP A 202 3.93 14.97 -17.50
C ASP A 202 3.78 13.62 -16.75
N THR A 203 4.69 12.66 -16.96
CA THR A 203 4.62 11.36 -16.31
C THR A 203 4.96 11.44 -14.82
N VAL A 204 4.05 11.01 -13.97
CA VAL A 204 4.27 10.98 -12.51
C VAL A 204 4.76 9.60 -12.07
N PHE A 205 5.76 9.58 -11.20
CA PHE A 205 6.22 8.37 -10.55
C PHE A 205 5.79 8.32 -9.10
N PHE A 206 5.07 7.27 -8.71
CA PHE A 206 4.69 6.98 -7.34
C PHE A 206 5.49 5.77 -6.85
N ASP A 207 6.40 5.97 -5.91
CA ASP A 207 7.11 4.85 -5.29
C ASP A 207 6.50 4.50 -3.95
N VAL A 208 6.00 3.26 -3.76
CA VAL A 208 5.47 2.83 -2.47
C VAL A 208 6.57 2.65 -1.40
N ILE A 209 7.83 2.65 -1.83
CA ILE A 209 8.99 2.57 -0.94
C ILE A 209 9.23 3.94 -0.32
N TYR A 210 9.49 3.95 0.97
CA TYR A 210 9.89 5.15 1.72
C TYR A 210 11.23 4.97 2.44
N LYS A 211 11.77 3.74 2.45
CA LYS A 211 13.09 3.44 3.04
C LYS A 211 13.71 2.20 2.38
N PRO A 212 14.93 2.31 1.80
CA PRO A 212 15.73 3.53 1.62
C PRO A 212 15.03 4.55 0.73
N TRP A 213 15.36 5.85 0.92
CA TRP A 213 14.81 6.92 0.08
C TRP A 213 15.87 7.99 -0.23
N PRO A 214 15.94 8.51 -1.49
CA PRO A 214 15.20 7.99 -2.64
C PRO A 214 15.68 6.60 -3.07
N THR A 215 14.84 5.82 -3.76
CA THR A 215 15.27 4.64 -4.50
C THR A 215 16.09 5.07 -5.73
N VAL A 216 16.85 4.15 -6.34
CA VAL A 216 17.63 4.45 -7.56
C VAL A 216 16.71 4.94 -8.67
N LEU A 217 15.56 4.26 -8.87
CA LEU A 217 14.60 4.66 -9.89
C LEU A 217 13.94 6.02 -9.58
N ALA A 218 13.59 6.29 -8.31
CA ALA A 218 13.03 7.59 -7.91
C ALA A 218 14.03 8.74 -8.09
N ALA A 219 15.31 8.50 -7.82
CA ALA A 219 16.37 9.49 -8.05
C ALA A 219 16.53 9.79 -9.54
N ALA A 220 16.67 8.76 -10.38
CA ALA A 220 16.80 8.89 -11.82
C ALA A 220 15.58 9.61 -12.43
N TRP A 221 14.35 9.27 -11.97
CA TRP A 221 13.13 9.92 -12.42
C TRP A 221 13.12 11.43 -12.16
N ARG A 222 13.48 11.80 -10.94
CA ARG A 222 13.59 13.23 -10.57
C ARG A 222 14.69 13.95 -11.35
N ASP A 223 15.83 13.30 -11.54
CA ASP A 223 16.98 13.88 -12.26
C ASP A 223 16.66 14.06 -13.76
N SER A 224 15.72 13.27 -14.31
CA SER A 224 15.15 13.46 -15.66
C SER A 224 14.04 14.53 -15.71
N GLY A 225 13.75 15.23 -14.60
CA GLY A 225 12.75 16.29 -14.54
C GLY A 225 11.32 15.83 -14.24
N GLY A 226 11.10 14.51 -14.04
CA GLY A 226 9.79 13.96 -13.73
C GLY A 226 9.34 14.19 -12.28
N ARG A 227 8.04 14.25 -12.08
CA ARG A 227 7.43 14.38 -10.74
C ARG A 227 7.47 13.06 -9.99
N VAL A 228 7.92 13.09 -8.74
CA VAL A 228 8.03 11.88 -7.88
C VAL A 228 7.23 12.05 -6.61
N ILE A 229 6.43 11.03 -6.26
CA ILE A 229 5.68 10.93 -5.01
C ILE A 229 6.27 9.78 -4.19
N ASN A 230 6.50 10.04 -2.90
CA ASN A 230 7.11 9.14 -1.95
C ASN A 230 6.07 8.26 -1.27
N GLY A 231 6.40 7.02 -0.95
CA GLY A 231 5.56 6.05 -0.27
C GLY A 231 5.09 6.43 1.14
N LEU A 232 5.67 7.48 1.73
CA LEU A 232 5.16 8.04 2.99
C LEU A 232 3.73 8.57 2.86
N GLU A 233 3.32 9.05 1.68
CA GLU A 233 1.95 9.51 1.47
C GLU A 233 0.97 8.32 1.49
N LEU A 234 1.32 7.18 0.88
CA LEU A 234 0.54 5.95 1.00
C LEU A 234 0.48 5.46 2.45
N LEU A 235 1.63 5.40 3.14
CA LEU A 235 1.70 5.00 4.55
C LEU A 235 0.79 5.88 5.42
N LEU A 236 0.82 7.19 5.21
CA LEU A 236 0.03 8.17 5.96
C LEU A 236 -1.47 7.94 5.78
N TYR A 237 -1.94 7.93 4.55
CA TYR A 237 -3.38 7.89 4.30
C TYR A 237 -4.01 6.52 4.58
N GLN A 238 -3.33 5.41 4.24
CA GLN A 238 -3.81 4.08 4.60
C GLN A 238 -3.84 3.87 6.13
N GLY A 239 -2.91 4.50 6.86
CA GLY A 239 -2.90 4.48 8.31
C GLY A 239 -4.03 5.31 8.92
N ILE A 240 -4.40 6.46 8.32
CA ILE A 240 -5.57 7.23 8.74
C ILE A 240 -6.85 6.41 8.53
N ASP A 241 -6.99 5.71 7.39
CA ASP A 241 -8.12 4.82 7.14
C ASP A 241 -8.22 3.71 8.20
N GLN A 242 -7.08 3.11 8.59
CA GLN A 242 -7.04 2.13 9.68
C GLN A 242 -7.51 2.71 11.01
N LEU A 243 -7.09 3.93 11.33
CA LEU A 243 -7.52 4.61 12.55
C LEU A 243 -9.04 4.89 12.55
N GLU A 244 -9.63 5.31 11.44
CA GLU A 244 -11.07 5.50 11.31
C GLU A 244 -11.85 4.20 11.57
N ILE A 245 -11.36 3.08 11.00
CA ILE A 245 -11.93 1.75 11.22
C ILE A 245 -11.88 1.38 12.71
N VAL A 246 -10.71 1.46 13.32
CA VAL A 246 -10.48 1.02 14.71
C VAL A 246 -11.21 1.91 15.72
N LEU A 247 -11.32 3.20 15.45
CA LEU A 247 -12.02 4.16 16.30
C LEU A 247 -13.54 4.19 16.03
N GLY A 248 -14.02 3.55 14.96
CA GLY A 248 -15.42 3.52 14.58
C GLY A 248 -16.00 4.90 14.26
N ARG A 249 -15.18 5.85 13.82
CA ARG A 249 -15.59 7.23 13.53
C ARG A 249 -14.72 7.87 12.45
N SER A 250 -15.31 8.81 11.71
CA SER A 250 -14.55 9.68 10.80
C SER A 250 -13.66 10.64 11.57
N LEU A 251 -12.49 10.93 10.99
CA LEU A 251 -11.48 11.83 11.54
C LEU A 251 -11.36 13.10 10.67
N ASP A 252 -10.87 14.18 11.25
CA ASP A 252 -10.41 15.34 10.48
C ASP A 252 -9.11 14.98 9.76
N ARG A 253 -9.25 14.36 8.60
CA ARG A 253 -8.15 13.80 7.81
C ARG A 253 -7.14 14.86 7.39
N VAL A 254 -7.58 16.07 7.11
CA VAL A 254 -6.73 17.18 6.65
C VAL A 254 -5.79 17.62 7.78
N ASN A 255 -6.35 17.91 8.93
CA ASN A 255 -5.55 18.35 10.09
C ASN A 255 -4.67 17.23 10.63
N LEU A 256 -5.19 15.99 10.70
CA LEU A 256 -4.41 14.84 11.15
C LEU A 256 -3.25 14.54 10.20
N ALA A 257 -3.48 14.52 8.88
CA ALA A 257 -2.41 14.32 7.90
C ALA A 257 -1.35 15.42 7.96
N SER A 258 -1.76 16.69 8.12
CA SER A 258 -0.86 17.82 8.28
C SER A 258 0.02 17.70 9.53
N HIS A 259 -0.53 17.20 10.62
CA HIS A 259 0.22 16.93 11.86
C HIS A 259 1.21 15.78 11.71
N LEU A 260 0.79 14.66 11.10
CA LEU A 260 1.58 13.42 11.02
C LEU A 260 2.70 13.48 9.98
N ARG A 261 2.46 14.11 8.81
CA ARG A 261 3.41 14.11 7.68
C ARG A 261 4.82 14.56 8.05
N PRO A 262 5.08 15.68 8.76
CA PRO A 262 6.43 16.08 9.13
C PRO A 262 7.08 15.10 10.13
N LEU A 263 6.29 14.40 10.92
CA LEU A 263 6.81 13.42 11.85
C LEU A 263 7.34 12.17 11.12
N LEU A 264 6.77 11.76 10.02
CA LEU A 264 7.20 10.60 9.24
C LEU A 264 8.50 10.85 8.44
N ARG A 265 8.84 12.11 8.16
CA ARG A 265 10.03 12.49 7.38
C ARG A 265 11.32 12.57 8.20
N LYS A 266 11.24 12.52 9.51
CA LYS A 266 12.39 12.51 10.43
C LYS A 266 12.92 11.09 10.65
#